data_ca8435f9c209f75a73cdd29816bd9bee
#
_entry.id   ca8435f9c209f75a73cdd29816bd9bee
#
_cell.length_a   1.000
_cell.length_b   1.000
_cell.length_c   1.000
_cell.angle_alpha   90.00
_cell.angle_beta   90.00
_cell.angle_gamma   90.00
#
_symmetry.space_group_name_H-M   'P 1'
#
loop_
_entity.id
_entity.type
_entity.pdbx_description
1 polymer ?
#
loop_
_entity_poly.entity_id
_entity_poly.type
_entity_poly.pdbx_seq_one_letter_code
_entity_poly.pdbx_strand_id
1 'polypeptide(L)'
;LMIRRPPRSTQGVSSAASDVYKRQVAGTASSRPEEDTTCFAVVDRWGNAVCQLQSIQSAWGSRLVAGDTGILLNNRMTYWHLDPNHVDCLQPGKRVRHTMNPVMMFRTESGGTDGIVGGEELVLVCGTPGADTQVQTNLQVITHLVDFGMNVAEAVEAPRWRNTHSPTESNFPHACDDLLYVENRLSPKVLAGLESKGHQLEVIGPWEASGSEVMIQIDPDEGAIKGAADPRRDGYAIGW
;
A
#
# COMPACT_ATOMS: atom_id res chain seq x y z
N LEU A 1 -15.26 -10.34 32.22
CA LEU A 1 -15.75 -9.22 31.41
C LEU A 1 -16.55 -9.80 30.25
N MET A 2 -17.89 -9.76 30.34
CA MET A 2 -18.75 -10.22 29.23
C MET A 2 -18.79 -9.15 28.16
N ILE A 3 -18.20 -9.42 26.99
CA ILE A 3 -18.38 -8.58 25.79
C ILE A 3 -19.77 -8.88 25.24
N ARG A 4 -20.70 -7.93 25.35
CA ARG A 4 -22.00 -8.00 24.69
C ARG A 4 -21.78 -7.88 23.17
N ARG A 5 -22.22 -8.88 22.40
CA ARG A 5 -22.29 -8.78 20.95
C ARG A 5 -23.28 -7.65 20.59
N PRO A 6 -22.92 -6.76 19.63
CA PRO A 6 -23.88 -5.78 19.13
C PRO A 6 -25.06 -6.49 18.45
N PRO A 7 -26.27 -5.92 18.49
CA PRO A 7 -27.44 -6.53 17.86
C PRO A 7 -27.24 -6.59 16.34
N ARG A 8 -27.55 -7.73 15.74
CA ARG A 8 -27.59 -7.90 14.29
C ARG A 8 -28.71 -7.02 13.72
N SER A 9 -28.38 -5.89 13.10
CA SER A 9 -29.31 -5.20 12.22
C SER A 9 -29.12 -5.75 10.80
N THR A 10 -29.99 -6.66 10.41
CA THR A 10 -29.90 -7.38 9.14
C THR A 10 -30.65 -6.71 7.98
N GLN A 11 -31.12 -5.48 8.08
CA GLN A 11 -31.92 -4.83 7.03
C GLN A 11 -31.37 -3.54 6.43
N GLY A 12 -30.33 -2.92 6.99
CA GLY A 12 -29.75 -1.68 6.45
C GLY A 12 -28.50 -1.86 5.60
N VAL A 13 -27.85 -3.02 5.68
CA VAL A 13 -26.53 -3.24 5.07
C VAL A 13 -26.63 -3.68 3.60
N SER A 14 -27.75 -4.30 3.19
CA SER A 14 -27.86 -4.85 1.85
C SER A 14 -28.09 -3.81 0.74
N SER A 15 -28.77 -2.70 1.01
CA SER A 15 -29.02 -1.66 0.00
C SER A 15 -27.80 -0.76 -0.22
N ALA A 16 -27.14 -0.32 0.85
CA ALA A 16 -25.94 0.50 0.74
C ALA A 16 -24.76 -0.30 0.13
N ALA A 17 -24.57 -1.56 0.52
CA ALA A 17 -23.58 -2.44 -0.10
C ALA A 17 -23.93 -2.74 -1.57
N SER A 18 -25.19 -2.91 -1.92
CA SER A 18 -25.67 -3.08 -3.29
C SER A 18 -25.45 -1.83 -4.14
N ASP A 19 -25.63 -0.63 -3.57
CA ASP A 19 -25.44 0.62 -4.29
C ASP A 19 -23.95 0.97 -4.48
N VAL A 20 -23.08 0.65 -3.53
CA VAL A 20 -21.63 0.74 -3.67
C VAL A 20 -21.15 -0.25 -4.73
N TYR A 21 -21.63 -1.48 -4.71
CA TYR A 21 -21.30 -2.49 -5.71
C TYR A 21 -21.79 -2.11 -7.12
N LYS A 22 -22.99 -1.54 -7.25
CA LYS A 22 -23.51 -1.04 -8.55
C LYS A 22 -22.76 0.17 -9.06
N ARG A 23 -22.25 1.06 -8.18
CA ARG A 23 -21.37 2.17 -8.59
C ARG A 23 -20.00 1.70 -9.05
N GLN A 24 -19.47 0.62 -8.49
CA GLN A 24 -18.21 0.03 -8.95
C GLN A 24 -18.36 -0.66 -10.33
N VAL A 25 -19.54 -1.17 -10.65
CA VAL A 25 -19.82 -1.81 -11.96
C VAL A 25 -20.15 -0.80 -13.06
N ALA A 26 -20.57 0.43 -12.72
CA ALA A 26 -20.91 1.47 -13.67
C ALA A 26 -19.71 2.38 -14.07
N GLY A 27 -18.56 2.23 -13.43
CA GLY A 27 -17.32 2.85 -13.87
C GLY A 27 -16.77 2.11 -15.10
N THR A 28 -16.44 2.84 -16.17
CA THR A 28 -15.60 2.32 -17.24
C THR A 28 -14.50 1.48 -16.63
N ALA A 29 -14.29 0.27 -17.15
CA ALA A 29 -13.26 -0.62 -16.70
C ALA A 29 -11.92 0.13 -16.65
N SER A 30 -11.55 0.67 -15.50
CA SER A 30 -10.24 1.23 -15.31
C SER A 30 -9.29 0.04 -15.43
N SER A 31 -8.24 0.20 -16.19
CA SER A 31 -7.14 -0.75 -16.37
C SER A 31 -6.32 -0.95 -15.08
N ARG A 32 -6.93 -0.76 -13.91
CA ARG A 32 -6.25 -1.05 -12.64
C ARG A 32 -6.04 -2.56 -12.58
N PRO A 33 -4.81 -3.02 -12.38
CA PRO A 33 -4.60 -4.39 -11.98
C PRO A 33 -5.51 -4.66 -10.77
N GLU A 34 -6.36 -5.66 -10.84
CA GLU A 34 -7.19 -6.08 -9.71
C GLU A 34 -6.28 -6.65 -8.63
N GLU A 35 -5.72 -5.78 -7.81
CA GLU A 35 -4.84 -6.13 -6.69
C GLU A 35 -5.70 -6.38 -5.46
N ASP A 36 -5.51 -7.53 -4.82
CA ASP A 36 -6.24 -7.91 -3.63
C ASP A 36 -5.29 -8.05 -2.43
N THR A 37 -4.99 -6.90 -1.84
CA THR A 37 -4.16 -6.77 -0.64
C THR A 37 -4.84 -5.84 0.34
N THR A 38 -4.85 -6.20 1.62
CA THR A 38 -5.20 -5.29 2.71
C THR A 38 -3.98 -4.96 3.55
N CYS A 39 -3.99 -3.76 4.15
CA CYS A 39 -2.98 -3.33 5.10
C CYS A 39 -3.67 -2.72 6.32
N PHE A 40 -3.14 -2.99 7.52
CA PHE A 40 -3.51 -2.28 8.72
C PHE A 40 -2.29 -2.04 9.61
N ALA A 41 -2.34 -0.95 10.37
CA ALA A 41 -1.36 -0.62 11.38
C ALA A 41 -2.08 -0.40 12.73
N VAL A 42 -1.44 -0.80 13.82
CA VAL A 42 -1.93 -0.61 15.18
C VAL A 42 -0.77 -0.20 16.07
N VAL A 43 -1.01 0.80 16.91
CA VAL A 43 -0.09 1.18 17.99
C VAL A 43 -0.89 1.28 19.27
N ASP A 44 -0.40 0.66 20.34
CA ASP A 44 -1.04 0.72 21.65
C ASP A 44 -0.42 1.80 22.55
N ARG A 45 -1.04 2.04 23.71
CA ARG A 45 -0.56 3.03 24.69
C ARG A 45 0.81 2.74 25.29
N TRP A 46 1.34 1.54 25.14
CA TRP A 46 2.65 1.12 25.65
C TRP A 46 3.73 1.17 24.57
N GLY A 47 3.40 1.60 23.35
CA GLY A 47 4.33 1.67 22.23
C GLY A 47 4.50 0.35 21.47
N ASN A 48 3.71 -0.70 21.78
CA ASN A 48 3.70 -1.89 20.93
C ASN A 48 3.05 -1.56 19.61
N ALA A 49 3.66 -2.01 18.52
CA ALA A 49 3.22 -1.70 17.17
C ALA A 49 3.13 -2.94 16.28
N VAL A 50 2.14 -2.95 15.42
CA VAL A 50 1.97 -3.95 14.37
C VAL A 50 1.68 -3.24 13.05
N CYS A 51 2.37 -3.63 12.00
CA CYS A 51 1.98 -3.34 10.62
C CYS A 51 1.83 -4.67 9.89
N GLN A 52 0.65 -4.93 9.37
CA GLN A 52 0.37 -6.20 8.69
C GLN A 52 -0.22 -5.96 7.32
N LEU A 53 0.36 -6.63 6.33
CA LEU A 53 -0.23 -6.79 5.01
C LEU A 53 -0.70 -8.24 4.83
N GLN A 54 -1.88 -8.39 4.24
CA GLN A 54 -2.44 -9.69 3.90
C GLN A 54 -2.91 -9.68 2.45
N SER A 55 -2.50 -10.68 1.67
CA SER A 55 -2.73 -10.69 0.24
C SER A 55 -2.80 -12.11 -0.31
N ILE A 56 -3.71 -12.32 -1.24
CA ILE A 56 -3.74 -13.49 -2.11
C ILE A 56 -3.22 -13.18 -3.52
N GLN A 57 -2.66 -11.99 -3.69
CA GLN A 57 -2.04 -11.35 -4.83
C GLN A 57 -3.06 -10.75 -5.81
N SER A 58 -3.65 -11.47 -6.74
CA SER A 58 -4.71 -10.95 -7.61
C SER A 58 -6.09 -11.07 -6.95
N ALA A 59 -7.09 -10.33 -7.42
CA ALA A 59 -8.47 -10.48 -7.01
C ALA A 59 -8.92 -11.93 -7.13
N TRP A 60 -9.40 -12.50 -6.02
CA TRP A 60 -9.73 -13.92 -5.87
C TRP A 60 -8.54 -14.90 -6.00
N GLY A 61 -7.30 -14.42 -5.96
CA GLY A 61 -6.09 -15.22 -6.03
C GLY A 61 -6.06 -16.16 -7.24
N SER A 62 -5.83 -17.45 -7.01
CA SER A 62 -5.88 -18.48 -8.05
C SER A 62 -7.29 -18.88 -8.49
N ARG A 63 -8.34 -18.36 -7.84
CA ARG A 63 -9.75 -18.77 -8.00
C ARG A 63 -10.00 -20.24 -7.62
N LEU A 64 -9.06 -20.86 -6.93
CA LEU A 64 -9.17 -22.24 -6.42
C LEU A 64 -9.35 -22.21 -4.91
N VAL A 65 -10.23 -23.08 -4.42
CA VAL A 65 -10.42 -23.32 -2.99
C VAL A 65 -9.68 -24.59 -2.59
N ALA A 66 -9.00 -24.56 -1.45
CA ALA A 66 -8.27 -25.72 -0.93
C ALA A 66 -9.23 -26.78 -0.41
N GLY A 67 -9.55 -27.79 -1.23
CA GLY A 67 -10.49 -28.84 -0.88
C GLY A 67 -11.85 -28.28 -0.42
N ASP A 68 -12.30 -28.71 0.75
CA ASP A 68 -13.56 -28.29 1.41
C ASP A 68 -13.38 -27.24 2.50
N THR A 69 -12.20 -26.63 2.59
CA THR A 69 -11.85 -25.68 3.67
C THR A 69 -12.47 -24.31 3.52
N GLY A 70 -12.95 -23.92 2.33
CA GLY A 70 -13.39 -22.57 2.02
C GLY A 70 -12.24 -21.55 1.86
N ILE A 71 -10.98 -21.97 1.97
CA ILE A 71 -9.81 -21.10 1.86
C ILE A 71 -9.40 -20.92 0.40
N LEU A 72 -9.44 -19.68 -0.10
CA LEU A 72 -8.92 -19.33 -1.42
C LEU A 72 -7.39 -19.41 -1.44
N LEU A 73 -6.85 -20.06 -2.45
CA LEU A 73 -5.42 -20.12 -2.67
C LEU A 73 -4.93 -18.86 -3.39
N ASN A 74 -3.77 -18.35 -2.97
CA ASN A 74 -3.11 -17.25 -3.66
C ASN A 74 -2.60 -17.68 -5.05
N ASN A 75 -2.30 -16.71 -5.93
CA ASN A 75 -1.71 -16.96 -7.24
C ASN A 75 -0.28 -16.41 -7.38
N ARG A 76 0.48 -16.33 -6.29
CA ARG A 76 1.86 -15.81 -6.32
C ARG A 76 2.82 -16.59 -7.23
N MET A 77 2.43 -17.76 -7.69
CA MET A 77 3.21 -18.50 -8.69
C MET A 77 3.36 -17.74 -10.03
N THR A 78 2.51 -16.73 -10.29
CA THR A 78 2.68 -15.84 -11.46
C THR A 78 3.96 -15.00 -11.42
N TYR A 79 4.62 -14.92 -10.26
CA TYR A 79 5.90 -14.23 -10.09
C TYR A 79 7.11 -15.04 -10.57
N TRP A 80 6.94 -16.34 -10.79
CA TRP A 80 8.00 -17.19 -11.30
C TRP A 80 8.22 -17.00 -12.81
N HIS A 81 9.48 -17.08 -13.20
CA HIS A 81 9.91 -17.19 -14.58
C HIS A 81 10.14 -18.64 -14.97
N LEU A 82 9.88 -18.97 -16.23
CA LEU A 82 10.16 -20.32 -16.77
C LEU A 82 11.56 -20.40 -17.42
N ASP A 83 12.24 -19.27 -17.63
CA ASP A 83 13.63 -19.24 -18.06
C ASP A 83 14.55 -19.75 -16.94
N PRO A 84 15.28 -20.87 -17.15
CA PRO A 84 16.15 -21.45 -16.14
C PRO A 84 17.32 -20.55 -15.72
N ASN A 85 17.66 -19.53 -16.53
CA ASN A 85 18.72 -18.58 -16.23
C ASN A 85 18.22 -17.36 -15.43
N HIS A 86 16.91 -17.18 -15.29
CA HIS A 86 16.36 -16.06 -14.55
C HIS A 86 16.50 -16.27 -13.04
N VAL A 87 16.81 -15.18 -12.30
CA VAL A 87 16.96 -15.24 -10.84
C VAL A 87 15.71 -15.77 -10.14
N ASP A 88 14.51 -15.45 -10.67
CA ASP A 88 13.22 -15.93 -10.16
C ASP A 88 12.70 -17.15 -10.95
N CYS A 89 13.58 -18.00 -11.49
CA CYS A 89 13.18 -19.24 -12.14
C CYS A 89 12.47 -20.17 -11.14
N LEU A 90 11.38 -20.78 -11.59
CA LEU A 90 10.62 -21.78 -10.82
C LEU A 90 11.49 -23.02 -10.54
N GLN A 91 11.71 -23.30 -9.25
CA GLN A 91 12.50 -24.45 -8.80
C GLN A 91 11.90 -25.03 -7.51
N PRO A 92 11.99 -26.35 -7.30
CA PRO A 92 11.61 -26.98 -6.04
C PRO A 92 12.36 -26.40 -4.84
N GLY A 93 11.66 -26.15 -3.73
CA GLY A 93 12.25 -25.63 -2.48
C GLY A 93 12.64 -24.16 -2.51
N LYS A 94 12.51 -23.47 -3.63
CA LYS A 94 12.83 -22.06 -3.76
C LYS A 94 11.64 -21.18 -3.29
N ARG A 95 11.93 -20.12 -2.53
CA ARG A 95 10.93 -19.16 -2.10
C ARG A 95 10.60 -18.19 -3.25
N VAL A 96 9.31 -17.99 -3.51
CA VAL A 96 8.85 -17.00 -4.48
C VAL A 96 9.12 -15.57 -3.99
N ARG A 97 9.40 -14.66 -4.91
CA ARG A 97 9.46 -13.22 -4.66
C ARG A 97 8.15 -12.72 -4.03
N HIS A 98 8.24 -11.69 -3.23
CA HIS A 98 7.11 -11.13 -2.51
C HIS A 98 7.08 -9.60 -2.62
N THR A 99 5.88 -9.00 -2.65
CA THR A 99 5.70 -7.55 -2.82
C THR A 99 5.21 -6.82 -1.56
N MET A 100 4.95 -7.51 -0.46
CA MET A 100 4.49 -6.88 0.79
C MET A 100 5.64 -6.19 1.51
N ASN A 101 5.46 -4.88 1.79
CA ASN A 101 6.46 -4.00 2.37
C ASN A 101 5.88 -3.22 3.56
N PRO A 102 5.69 -3.86 4.73
CA PRO A 102 5.37 -3.12 5.95
C PRO A 102 6.60 -2.30 6.38
N VAL A 103 6.37 -1.08 6.87
CA VAL A 103 7.43 -0.16 7.27
C VAL A 103 7.28 0.21 8.73
N MET A 104 8.38 0.20 9.45
CA MET A 104 8.55 0.84 10.76
C MET A 104 9.79 1.70 10.72
N MET A 105 9.69 2.94 11.20
CA MET A 105 10.82 3.86 11.31
C MET A 105 11.09 4.18 12.76
N PHE A 106 12.36 4.24 13.08
CA PHE A 106 12.84 4.54 14.42
C PHE A 106 13.72 5.79 14.39
N ARG A 107 13.52 6.65 15.38
CA ARG A 107 14.46 7.71 15.70
C ARG A 107 15.55 7.10 16.57
N THR A 108 16.81 7.22 16.16
CA THR A 108 17.96 6.86 16.96
C THR A 108 18.55 8.12 17.59
N GLU A 109 18.73 8.15 18.87
CA GLU A 109 19.54 9.21 19.48
C GLU A 109 20.96 9.09 18.93
N SER A 110 21.51 10.20 18.45
CA SER A 110 22.92 10.26 18.03
C SER A 110 23.76 9.89 19.24
N GLY A 111 24.32 8.68 19.23
CA GLY A 111 25.11 8.15 20.33
C GLY A 111 26.24 9.09 20.67
N GLY A 112 26.46 9.29 21.96
CA GLY A 112 27.68 9.92 22.44
C GLY A 112 28.92 9.21 21.90
N THR A 113 30.08 9.78 22.07
CA THR A 113 31.39 9.37 21.55
C THR A 113 31.80 7.91 21.79
N ASP A 114 30.99 7.12 22.47
CA ASP A 114 31.32 5.77 22.94
C ASP A 114 30.71 4.63 22.10
N GLY A 115 30.06 4.97 20.96
CA GLY A 115 29.51 3.95 20.02
C GLY A 115 28.35 3.12 20.59
N ILE A 116 27.80 3.47 21.74
CA ILE A 116 26.56 2.89 22.27
C ILE A 116 25.42 3.58 21.54
N VAL A 117 24.68 2.84 20.73
CA VAL A 117 23.43 3.30 20.12
C VAL A 117 22.48 3.62 21.26
N GLY A 118 22.11 4.89 21.40
CA GLY A 118 21.05 5.32 22.31
C GLY A 118 19.73 4.60 22.01
N GLY A 119 18.75 4.70 22.85
CA GLY A 119 17.46 4.03 22.67
C GLY A 119 16.86 4.32 21.28
N GLU A 120 16.29 3.30 20.66
CA GLU A 120 15.51 3.44 19.42
C GLU A 120 14.05 3.73 19.79
N GLU A 121 13.51 4.84 19.31
CA GLU A 121 12.12 5.20 19.50
C GLU A 121 11.34 5.02 18.19
N LEU A 122 10.28 4.23 18.23
CA LEU A 122 9.38 4.09 17.09
C LEU A 122 8.67 5.41 16.81
N VAL A 123 8.80 5.94 15.59
CA VAL A 123 8.20 7.21 15.17
C VAL A 123 7.17 7.06 14.05
N LEU A 124 7.20 5.95 13.31
CA LEU A 124 6.29 5.72 12.20
C LEU A 124 6.01 4.24 12.00
N VAL A 125 4.75 3.94 11.77
CA VAL A 125 4.29 2.62 11.29
C VAL A 125 3.41 2.88 10.07
N CYS A 126 3.76 2.29 8.93
CA CYS A 126 2.97 2.49 7.72
C CYS A 126 3.06 1.33 6.75
N GLY A 127 2.16 1.31 5.78
CA GLY A 127 2.14 0.33 4.71
C GLY A 127 0.95 0.52 3.78
N THR A 128 1.07 -0.08 2.60
CA THR A 128 0.10 0.07 1.52
C THR A 128 -0.13 -1.24 0.80
N PRO A 129 -1.34 -1.55 0.32
CA PRO A 129 -1.53 -2.47 -0.79
C PRO A 129 -0.94 -1.88 -2.07
N GLY A 130 -0.86 -2.66 -3.16
CA GLY A 130 -0.45 -2.13 -4.47
C GLY A 130 0.58 -2.96 -5.21
N ALA A 131 0.77 -4.24 -4.87
CA ALA A 131 1.73 -5.14 -5.51
C ALA A 131 3.09 -4.47 -5.76
N ASP A 132 3.55 -4.36 -7.00
CA ASP A 132 4.84 -3.74 -7.35
C ASP A 132 4.91 -2.22 -7.08
N THR A 133 3.78 -1.55 -6.90
CA THR A 133 3.75 -0.11 -6.57
C THR A 133 3.97 0.19 -5.10
N GLN A 134 3.92 -0.81 -4.21
CA GLN A 134 4.06 -0.61 -2.76
C GLN A 134 5.33 0.16 -2.39
N VAL A 135 6.48 -0.21 -2.99
CA VAL A 135 7.76 0.47 -2.72
C VAL A 135 7.69 1.94 -3.15
N GLN A 136 7.14 2.22 -4.34
CA GLN A 136 7.02 3.59 -4.85
C GLN A 136 6.05 4.43 -4.02
N THR A 137 4.95 3.84 -3.55
CA THR A 137 3.96 4.51 -2.69
C THR A 137 4.56 4.83 -1.33
N ASN A 138 5.15 3.84 -0.64
CA ASN A 138 5.83 4.06 0.63
C ASN A 138 6.90 5.15 0.52
N LEU A 139 7.74 5.12 -0.53
CA LEU A 139 8.76 6.13 -0.76
C LEU A 139 8.17 7.53 -0.82
N GLN A 140 7.12 7.74 -1.63
CA GLN A 140 6.48 9.05 -1.79
C GLN A 140 5.91 9.55 -0.48
N VAL A 141 5.14 8.73 0.22
CA VAL A 141 4.44 9.14 1.45
C VAL A 141 5.44 9.39 2.59
N ILE A 142 6.47 8.55 2.73
CA ILE A 142 7.51 8.76 3.73
C ILE A 142 8.31 10.03 3.43
N THR A 143 8.68 10.27 2.17
CA THR A 143 9.36 11.50 1.75
C THR A 143 8.51 12.74 2.04
N HIS A 144 7.20 12.70 1.80
CA HIS A 144 6.30 13.80 2.14
C HIS A 144 6.32 14.12 3.63
N LEU A 145 6.30 13.10 4.48
CA LEU A 145 6.35 13.27 5.94
C LEU A 145 7.72 13.76 6.42
N VAL A 146 8.79 13.08 6.00
CA VAL A 146 10.14 13.27 6.59
C VAL A 146 10.87 14.44 5.96
N ASP A 147 10.88 14.55 4.63
CA ASP A 147 11.68 15.55 3.92
C ASP A 147 10.90 16.86 3.69
N PHE A 148 9.58 16.77 3.49
CA PHE A 148 8.75 17.95 3.25
C PHE A 148 7.97 18.42 4.48
N GLY A 149 8.02 17.69 5.61
CA GLY A 149 7.39 18.08 6.87
C GLY A 149 5.86 18.12 6.82
N MET A 150 5.23 17.38 5.90
CA MET A 150 3.77 17.26 5.85
C MET A 150 3.27 16.49 7.08
N ASN A 151 2.05 16.80 7.55
CA ASN A 151 1.41 15.93 8.52
C ASN A 151 0.92 14.62 7.86
N VAL A 152 0.54 13.61 8.66
CA VAL A 152 0.17 12.28 8.15
C VAL A 152 -1.01 12.32 7.16
N ALA A 153 -1.99 13.19 7.38
CA ALA A 153 -3.13 13.33 6.47
C ALA A 153 -2.72 13.95 5.14
N GLU A 154 -1.97 15.05 5.17
CA GLU A 154 -1.41 15.68 3.97
C GLU A 154 -0.53 14.71 3.18
N ALA A 155 0.31 13.93 3.85
CA ALA A 155 1.23 13.00 3.21
C ALA A 155 0.49 11.89 2.45
N VAL A 156 -0.56 11.28 3.04
CA VAL A 156 -1.33 10.22 2.38
C VAL A 156 -2.26 10.77 1.28
N GLU A 157 -2.72 12.01 1.40
CA GLU A 157 -3.58 12.67 0.42
C GLU A 157 -2.83 13.30 -0.74
N ALA A 158 -1.52 13.53 -0.62
CA ALA A 158 -0.73 14.16 -1.66
C ALA A 158 -0.89 13.47 -3.04
N PRO A 159 -0.79 14.22 -4.15
CA PRO A 159 -0.81 13.64 -5.50
C PRO A 159 0.27 12.59 -5.66
N ARG A 160 -0.06 11.50 -6.33
CA ARG A 160 0.86 10.37 -6.56
C ARG A 160 1.21 10.15 -8.01
N TRP A 161 2.30 9.41 -8.16
CA TRP A 161 2.77 8.90 -9.44
C TRP A 161 3.13 7.42 -9.32
N ARG A 162 3.11 6.72 -10.45
CA ARG A 162 3.64 5.36 -10.62
C ARG A 162 4.56 5.34 -11.83
N ASN A 163 5.78 4.87 -11.62
CA ASN A 163 6.76 4.68 -12.69
C ASN A 163 6.75 3.23 -13.17
N THR A 164 6.58 3.02 -14.46
CA THR A 164 6.65 1.71 -15.13
C THR A 164 7.79 1.64 -16.16
N HIS A 165 8.80 2.49 -16.04
CA HIS A 165 9.98 2.47 -16.91
C HIS A 165 10.86 1.22 -16.74
N SER A 166 10.67 0.45 -15.67
CA SER A 166 11.29 -0.86 -15.56
C SER A 166 10.60 -1.82 -16.54
N PRO A 167 11.37 -2.58 -17.33
CA PRO A 167 10.79 -3.43 -18.36
C PRO A 167 10.05 -4.65 -17.82
N THR A 168 10.08 -4.89 -16.50
CA THR A 168 9.54 -6.12 -15.91
C THR A 168 8.60 -5.85 -14.75
N GLU A 169 7.42 -6.42 -14.84
CA GLU A 169 6.49 -6.60 -13.72
C GLU A 169 6.77 -7.91 -12.99
N SER A 170 6.39 -8.02 -11.71
CA SER A 170 6.47 -9.31 -11.00
C SER A 170 5.40 -10.30 -11.44
N ASN A 171 4.28 -9.81 -11.97
CA ASN A 171 3.19 -10.62 -12.51
C ASN A 171 3.43 -11.02 -13.96
N PHE A 172 2.81 -12.13 -14.36
CA PHE A 172 2.73 -12.51 -15.78
C PHE A 172 1.59 -11.74 -16.50
N PRO A 173 1.81 -11.19 -17.72
CA PRO A 173 3.09 -11.13 -18.44
C PRO A 173 4.06 -10.16 -17.76
N HIS A 174 5.33 -10.53 -17.69
CA HIS A 174 6.39 -9.73 -17.06
C HIS A 174 6.80 -8.56 -17.97
N ALA A 175 5.88 -7.65 -18.24
CA ALA A 175 6.08 -6.50 -19.12
C ALA A 175 5.38 -5.26 -18.56
N CYS A 176 5.97 -4.10 -18.79
CA CYS A 176 5.46 -2.78 -18.41
C CYS A 176 5.32 -1.87 -19.62
N ASP A 177 4.51 -0.82 -19.48
CA ASP A 177 4.17 0.12 -20.56
C ASP A 177 5.24 1.20 -20.79
N ASP A 178 6.28 1.28 -19.99
CA ASP A 178 7.32 2.31 -20.03
C ASP A 178 6.76 3.74 -19.89
N LEU A 179 5.87 3.95 -18.96
CA LEU A 179 5.17 5.22 -18.75
C LEU A 179 5.39 5.74 -17.31
N LEU A 180 5.16 7.04 -17.14
CA LEU A 180 4.99 7.67 -15.83
C LEU A 180 3.53 8.07 -15.67
N TYR A 181 2.77 7.29 -14.91
CA TYR A 181 1.41 7.62 -14.53
C TYR A 181 1.43 8.69 -13.45
N VAL A 182 0.66 9.75 -13.63
CA VAL A 182 0.61 10.88 -12.69
C VAL A 182 -0.82 11.32 -12.44
N GLU A 183 -1.18 11.57 -11.18
CA GLU A 183 -2.50 12.13 -10.88
C GLU A 183 -2.62 13.57 -11.38
N ASN A 184 -3.78 13.91 -11.95
CA ASN A 184 -4.10 15.23 -12.50
C ASN A 184 -4.14 16.36 -11.46
N ARG A 185 -3.91 16.05 -10.17
CA ARG A 185 -3.76 17.02 -9.07
C ARG A 185 -2.37 17.64 -9.01
N LEU A 186 -1.39 17.12 -9.77
CA LEU A 186 -0.09 17.77 -9.95
C LEU A 186 -0.27 19.06 -10.76
N SER A 187 0.51 20.10 -10.42
CA SER A 187 0.41 21.36 -11.14
C SER A 187 0.85 21.23 -12.60
N PRO A 188 0.26 21.99 -13.53
CA PRO A 188 0.69 21.98 -14.95
C PRO A 188 2.18 22.27 -15.15
N LYS A 189 2.77 23.09 -14.27
CA LYS A 189 4.21 23.37 -14.28
C LYS A 189 5.06 22.12 -13.97
N VAL A 190 4.59 21.28 -13.05
CA VAL A 190 5.28 20.01 -12.71
C VAL A 190 5.15 19.05 -13.87
N LEU A 191 3.97 18.89 -14.47
CA LEU A 191 3.76 18.02 -15.62
C LEU A 191 4.67 18.42 -16.79
N ALA A 192 4.65 19.69 -17.18
CA ALA A 192 5.54 20.20 -18.25
C ALA A 192 7.02 20.03 -17.91
N GLY A 193 7.41 20.16 -16.63
CA GLY A 193 8.78 19.92 -16.17
C GLY A 193 9.19 18.46 -16.33
N LEU A 194 8.31 17.51 -16.07
CA LEU A 194 8.56 16.08 -16.25
C LEU A 194 8.70 15.72 -17.73
N GLU A 195 7.81 16.22 -18.58
CA GLU A 195 7.88 16.03 -20.04
C GLU A 195 9.18 16.61 -20.62
N SER A 196 9.59 17.80 -20.15
CA SER A 196 10.85 18.42 -20.60
C SER A 196 12.09 17.62 -20.22
N LYS A 197 12.00 16.75 -19.22
CA LYS A 197 13.04 15.79 -18.81
C LYS A 197 12.96 14.45 -19.55
N GLY A 198 12.03 14.31 -20.48
CA GLY A 198 11.89 13.13 -21.34
C GLY A 198 10.94 12.05 -20.79
N HIS A 199 10.19 12.32 -19.72
CA HIS A 199 9.19 11.36 -19.24
C HIS A 199 7.99 11.33 -20.17
N GLN A 200 7.55 10.14 -20.53
CA GLN A 200 6.25 9.91 -21.18
C GLN A 200 5.19 9.82 -20.10
N LEU A 201 4.27 10.80 -20.07
CA LEU A 201 3.26 10.91 -19.03
C LEU A 201 1.95 10.29 -19.47
N GLU A 202 1.32 9.56 -18.57
CA GLU A 202 -0.09 9.18 -18.59
C GLU A 202 -0.78 9.87 -17.42
N VAL A 203 -1.61 10.88 -17.71
CA VAL A 203 -2.32 11.65 -16.69
C VAL A 203 -3.61 10.92 -16.34
N ILE A 204 -3.68 10.46 -15.08
CA ILE A 204 -4.82 9.72 -14.54
C ILE A 204 -5.71 10.62 -13.66
N GLY A 205 -6.87 10.10 -13.24
CA GLY A 205 -7.80 10.83 -12.39
C GLY A 205 -7.21 11.21 -11.01
N PRO A 206 -7.93 12.05 -10.25
CA PRO A 206 -7.39 12.72 -9.06
C PRO A 206 -7.03 11.76 -7.91
N TRP A 207 -7.57 10.57 -7.90
CA TRP A 207 -7.39 9.55 -6.85
C TRP A 207 -7.20 8.16 -7.45
N GLU A 208 -6.61 8.09 -8.64
CA GLU A 208 -6.50 6.84 -9.40
C GLU A 208 -5.15 6.17 -9.31
N ALA A 209 -4.16 6.74 -8.65
CA ALA A 209 -2.91 6.07 -8.38
C ALA A 209 -3.10 4.81 -7.54
N SER A 210 -2.28 3.80 -7.80
CA SER A 210 -2.28 2.55 -7.04
C SER A 210 -1.87 2.77 -5.58
N GLY A 211 -2.26 1.84 -4.73
CA GLY A 211 -1.96 1.88 -3.31
C GLY A 211 -3.03 2.60 -2.50
N SER A 212 -2.97 2.40 -1.20
CA SER A 212 -3.82 3.07 -0.20
C SER A 212 -3.08 2.99 1.13
N GLU A 213 -2.31 4.02 1.41
CA GLU A 213 -1.45 4.06 2.58
C GLU A 213 -2.26 4.11 3.87
N VAL A 214 -1.85 3.32 4.85
CA VAL A 214 -2.24 3.52 6.25
C VAL A 214 -1.00 3.93 7.03
N MET A 215 -1.14 4.96 7.86
CA MET A 215 0.01 5.57 8.52
C MET A 215 -0.33 5.95 9.95
N ILE A 216 0.56 5.60 10.89
CA ILE A 216 0.52 6.06 12.27
C ILE A 216 1.89 6.69 12.59
N GLN A 217 1.89 7.97 12.87
CA GLN A 217 3.04 8.71 13.40
C GLN A 217 2.94 8.77 14.92
N ILE A 218 4.05 8.51 15.57
CA ILE A 218 4.22 8.68 17.01
C ILE A 218 5.16 9.86 17.18
N ASP A 219 4.70 10.86 17.89
CA ASP A 219 5.48 12.04 18.23
C ASP A 219 6.03 11.82 19.66
N PRO A 220 7.32 11.48 19.79
CA PRO A 220 7.87 11.17 21.11
C PRO A 220 8.02 12.40 22.01
N ASP A 221 8.12 13.61 21.41
CA ASP A 221 8.29 14.85 22.15
C ASP A 221 6.95 15.35 22.72
N GLU A 222 5.86 15.16 21.98
CA GLU A 222 4.49 15.50 22.38
C GLU A 222 3.74 14.35 23.06
N GLY A 223 4.20 13.11 22.88
CA GLY A 223 3.49 11.89 23.27
C GLY A 223 2.21 11.66 22.47
N ALA A 224 2.07 12.31 21.32
CA ALA A 224 0.88 12.27 20.48
C ALA A 224 0.98 11.13 19.46
N ILE A 225 -0.14 10.42 19.25
CA ILE A 225 -0.29 9.42 18.19
C ILE A 225 -1.23 10.01 17.13
N LYS A 226 -0.74 10.15 15.90
CA LYS A 226 -1.46 10.74 14.77
C LYS A 226 -1.66 9.66 13.70
N GLY A 227 -2.91 9.38 13.31
CA GLY A 227 -3.22 8.35 12.31
C GLY A 227 -3.90 8.93 11.07
N ALA A 228 -3.59 8.39 9.91
CA ALA A 228 -4.27 8.69 8.66
C ALA A 228 -4.45 7.44 7.79
N ALA A 229 -5.51 7.45 7.00
CA ALA A 229 -5.79 6.46 5.96
C ALA A 229 -6.04 7.17 4.63
N ASP A 230 -5.54 6.60 3.58
CA ASP A 230 -5.58 7.13 2.23
C ASP A 230 -7.00 7.10 1.64
N PRO A 231 -7.50 8.23 1.12
CA PRO A 231 -8.84 8.30 0.54
C PRO A 231 -9.00 7.55 -0.80
N ARG A 232 -7.91 6.98 -1.36
CA ARG A 232 -7.99 6.19 -2.60
C ARG A 232 -8.71 4.85 -2.42
N ARG A 233 -8.87 4.40 -1.16
CA ARG A 233 -9.67 3.23 -0.76
C ARG A 233 -10.45 3.54 0.53
N ASP A 234 -11.31 2.61 0.93
CA ASP A 234 -12.18 2.73 2.11
C ASP A 234 -11.41 2.39 3.41
N GLY A 235 -10.35 3.14 3.69
CA GLY A 235 -9.55 3.03 4.91
C GLY A 235 -10.01 4.02 5.98
N TYR A 236 -9.77 3.69 7.27
CA TYR A 236 -10.09 4.54 8.40
C TYR A 236 -8.93 4.60 9.39
N ALA A 237 -8.72 5.80 9.99
CA ALA A 237 -7.90 5.96 11.17
C ALA A 237 -8.82 6.14 12.39
N ILE A 238 -8.63 5.34 13.43
CA ILE A 238 -9.47 5.32 14.64
C ILE A 238 -8.55 5.34 15.86
N GLY A 239 -8.86 6.19 16.84
CA GLY A 239 -8.20 6.25 18.14
C GLY A 239 -9.21 6.29 19.28
N TRP A 240 -8.85 5.73 20.47
CA TRP A 240 -9.66 5.76 21.68
C TRP A 240 -8.80 5.79 22.94
#